data_ae496dff45b5b36fc072882af9c8f6ec
#
_entry.id   ae496dff45b5b36fc072882af9c8f6ec
#
_cell.length_a   1.000
_cell.length_b   1.000
_cell.length_c   1.000
_cell.angle_alpha   90.00
_cell.angle_beta   90.00
_cell.angle_gamma   90.00
#
_symmetry.space_group_name_H-M   'P 1'
#
loop_
_entity.id
_entity.type
_entity.pdbx_description
1 polymer ?
#
loop_
_entity_poly.entity_id
_entity_poly.type
_entity_poly.pdbx_seq_one_letter_code
_entity_poly.pdbx_strand_id
1 'polypeptide(L)'
;MKKSTLIDKFLDLLSSRSSLREIQNNFIDANIMRDSSINQKYNGQRKSLAWEYISTLNLEDEAEFSKLLNVIETYLFQWNLYIHEVDEDEEINRLIKIINVLGYEYNKDTGKITKNEREVNLSTIKSLAIKFDIEYVLKECNRIEKEALTDPEDAITSAKSMVESTLKHILDSEGEKFNNNETLRGLYKKVIKSV
;
A
#
# COMPACT_ATOMS: atom_id res chain seq x y z
N MET A 1 -5.84 5.66 -1.67
CA MET A 1 -5.47 6.86 -0.85
C MET A 1 -4.44 7.65 -1.64
N LYS A 2 -4.52 8.98 -1.67
CA LYS A 2 -3.65 9.80 -2.53
C LYS A 2 -2.29 10.04 -1.85
N LYS A 3 -1.20 10.11 -2.62
CA LYS A 3 0.15 10.52 -2.17
C LYS A 3 0.13 11.88 -1.44
N SER A 4 -0.85 12.75 -1.75
CA SER A 4 -1.08 14.01 -1.03
C SER A 4 -1.30 13.83 0.47
N THR A 5 -1.99 12.77 0.90
CA THR A 5 -2.22 12.48 2.34
C THR A 5 -0.91 12.13 3.06
N LEU A 6 0.01 11.43 2.38
CA LEU A 6 1.34 11.16 2.90
C LEU A 6 2.11 12.46 3.13
N ILE A 7 2.10 13.35 2.13
CA ILE A 7 2.78 14.65 2.19
C ILE A 7 2.23 15.50 3.33
N ASP A 8 0.90 15.67 3.40
CA ASP A 8 0.26 16.49 4.44
C ASP A 8 0.67 15.99 5.83
N LYS A 9 0.61 14.67 6.07
CA LYS A 9 0.99 14.08 7.35
C LYS A 9 2.49 14.24 7.65
N PHE A 10 3.35 14.04 6.65
CA PHE A 10 4.78 14.21 6.80
C PHE A 10 5.16 15.66 7.11
N LEU A 11 4.54 16.64 6.45
CA LEU A 11 4.75 18.07 6.72
C LEU A 11 4.31 18.48 8.13
N ASP A 12 3.24 17.86 8.64
CA ASP A 12 2.80 18.08 10.04
C ASP A 12 3.88 17.63 11.01
N LEU A 13 4.44 16.44 10.83
CA LEU A 13 5.51 15.91 11.67
C LEU A 13 6.79 16.74 11.55
N LEU A 14 7.21 17.12 10.34
CA LEU A 14 8.36 18.00 10.13
C LEU A 14 8.20 19.33 10.88
N SER A 15 7.02 19.91 10.83
CA SER A 15 6.78 21.22 11.47
C SER A 15 6.88 21.18 12.99
N SER A 16 6.58 20.05 13.60
CA SER A 16 6.62 19.88 15.07
C SER A 16 7.95 19.34 15.60
N ARG A 17 8.71 18.60 14.78
CA ARG A 17 9.84 17.78 15.26
C ARG A 17 11.19 18.14 14.65
N SER A 18 11.26 19.03 13.65
CA SER A 18 12.49 19.30 12.91
C SER A 18 12.81 20.78 12.85
N SER A 19 14.08 21.12 12.82
CA SER A 19 14.56 22.48 12.56
C SER A 19 14.58 22.77 11.05
N LEU A 20 14.62 24.07 10.67
CA LEU A 20 14.77 24.46 9.27
C LEU A 20 16.06 23.91 8.64
N ARG A 21 17.15 23.85 9.42
CA ARG A 21 18.44 23.34 8.96
C ARG A 21 18.40 21.84 8.69
N GLU A 22 17.76 21.06 9.55
CA GLU A 22 17.58 19.61 9.33
C GLU A 22 16.73 19.35 8.08
N ILE A 23 15.64 20.11 7.89
CA ILE A 23 14.81 20.00 6.70
C ILE A 23 15.65 20.26 5.45
N GLN A 24 16.38 21.36 5.42
CA GLN A 24 17.23 21.70 4.29
C GLN A 24 18.27 20.62 4.00
N ASN A 25 19.00 20.14 5.01
CA ASN A 25 20.06 19.15 4.84
C ASN A 25 19.50 17.81 4.31
N ASN A 26 18.42 17.28 4.91
CA ASN A 26 17.88 15.98 4.54
C ASN A 26 17.31 15.98 3.10
N PHE A 27 16.73 17.08 2.64
CA PHE A 27 16.28 17.19 1.24
C PHE A 27 17.45 17.32 0.26
N ILE A 28 18.49 18.08 0.61
CA ILE A 28 19.72 18.20 -0.22
C ILE A 28 20.43 16.85 -0.31
N ASP A 29 20.57 16.13 0.79
CA ASP A 29 21.21 14.79 0.84
C ASP A 29 20.47 13.76 -0.02
N ALA A 30 19.15 13.92 -0.17
CA ALA A 30 18.32 13.14 -1.08
C ALA A 30 18.37 13.61 -2.56
N ASN A 31 19.22 14.57 -2.89
CA ASN A 31 19.31 15.19 -4.22
C ASN A 31 17.98 15.79 -4.72
N ILE A 32 17.22 16.41 -3.82
CA ILE A 32 16.02 17.14 -4.16
C ILE A 32 16.33 18.63 -4.17
N MET A 33 16.12 19.27 -5.30
CA MET A 33 16.40 20.69 -5.48
C MET A 33 15.25 21.54 -4.94
N ARG A 34 15.59 22.69 -4.35
CA ARG A 34 14.62 23.65 -3.84
C ARG A 34 14.16 24.58 -4.95
N ASP A 35 12.86 24.86 -5.03
CA ASP A 35 12.31 25.95 -5.83
C ASP A 35 11.56 26.94 -4.94
N SER A 36 12.19 28.09 -4.67
CA SER A 36 11.60 29.16 -3.85
C SER A 36 10.59 30.02 -4.59
N SER A 37 10.41 29.82 -5.90
CA SER A 37 9.43 30.57 -6.74
C SER A 37 8.02 29.96 -6.67
N ILE A 38 7.89 28.79 -6.08
CA ILE A 38 6.62 28.04 -6.01
C ILE A 38 5.62 28.74 -5.10
N ASN A 39 4.35 28.73 -5.52
CA ASN A 39 3.24 29.20 -4.71
C ASN A 39 3.14 28.42 -3.42
N GLN A 40 3.20 29.14 -2.28
CA GLN A 40 3.08 28.56 -0.97
C GLN A 40 1.68 27.97 -0.75
N LYS A 41 1.64 26.67 -0.50
CA LYS A 41 0.42 25.92 -0.18
C LYS A 41 0.17 25.86 1.33
N TYR A 42 1.24 25.92 2.12
CA TYR A 42 1.19 25.68 3.55
C TYR A 42 1.62 26.90 4.37
N ASN A 43 1.04 27.07 5.55
CA ASN A 43 1.43 28.09 6.52
C ASN A 43 2.55 27.59 7.44
N GLY A 44 3.46 28.47 7.82
CA GLY A 44 4.57 28.18 8.71
C GLY A 44 5.88 27.85 7.99
N GLN A 45 6.98 28.44 8.48
CA GLN A 45 8.29 28.40 7.80
C GLN A 45 8.78 26.98 7.47
N ARG A 46 8.59 26.01 8.37
CA ARG A 46 9.07 24.64 8.19
C ARG A 46 8.27 23.90 7.12
N LYS A 47 6.93 24.01 7.13
CA LYS A 47 6.09 23.40 6.09
C LYS A 47 6.33 24.05 4.73
N SER A 48 6.45 25.38 4.69
CA SER A 48 6.75 26.11 3.47
C SER A 48 8.09 25.71 2.87
N LEU A 49 9.14 25.62 3.70
CA LEU A 49 10.46 25.18 3.24
C LEU A 49 10.43 23.76 2.68
N ALA A 50 9.83 22.81 3.39
CA ALA A 50 9.73 21.43 2.92
C ALA A 50 8.89 21.31 1.64
N TRP A 51 7.82 22.11 1.51
CA TRP A 51 7.01 22.17 0.31
C TRP A 51 7.77 22.67 -0.91
N GLU A 52 8.68 23.65 -0.75
CA GLU A 52 9.54 24.16 -1.84
C GLU A 52 10.46 23.05 -2.41
N TYR A 53 10.79 22.02 -1.66
CA TYR A 53 11.50 20.85 -2.14
C TYR A 53 10.55 19.81 -2.75
N ILE A 54 9.49 19.43 -2.03
CA ILE A 54 8.57 18.35 -2.44
C ILE A 54 7.86 18.69 -3.75
N SER A 55 7.50 19.94 -3.95
CA SER A 55 6.77 20.40 -5.13
C SER A 55 7.57 20.36 -6.44
N THR A 56 8.90 20.19 -6.37
CA THR A 56 9.73 19.99 -7.55
C THR A 56 9.70 18.55 -8.08
N LEU A 57 9.18 17.60 -7.26
CA LEU A 57 9.12 16.19 -7.62
C LEU A 57 7.86 15.86 -8.44
N ASN A 58 8.04 15.09 -9.49
CA ASN A 58 6.92 14.42 -10.14
C ASN A 58 6.58 13.15 -9.36
N LEU A 59 5.62 13.23 -8.45
CA LEU A 59 5.27 12.12 -7.58
C LEU A 59 4.58 10.94 -8.29
N GLU A 60 4.17 11.09 -9.54
CA GLU A 60 3.68 9.98 -10.36
C GLU A 60 4.84 9.17 -10.96
N ASP A 61 6.04 9.75 -11.04
CA ASP A 61 7.26 9.04 -11.38
C ASP A 61 7.79 8.26 -10.15
N GLU A 62 8.05 6.96 -10.31
CA GLU A 62 8.45 6.08 -9.21
C GLU A 62 9.85 6.45 -8.67
N ALA A 63 10.77 6.88 -9.53
CA ALA A 63 12.12 7.27 -9.13
C ALA A 63 12.08 8.59 -8.32
N GLU A 64 11.28 9.56 -8.75
CA GLU A 64 11.10 10.82 -8.02
C GLU A 64 10.36 10.60 -6.69
N PHE A 65 9.34 9.74 -6.67
CA PHE A 65 8.65 9.38 -5.43
C PHE A 65 9.57 8.64 -4.46
N SER A 66 10.48 7.79 -4.94
CA SER A 66 11.48 7.11 -4.12
C SER A 66 12.43 8.08 -3.42
N LYS A 67 12.78 9.22 -4.03
CA LYS A 67 13.56 10.27 -3.36
C LYS A 67 12.82 10.83 -2.14
N LEU A 68 11.52 11.08 -2.27
CA LEU A 68 10.71 11.53 -1.12
C LEU A 68 10.65 10.45 -0.03
N LEU A 69 10.47 9.18 -0.40
CA LEU A 69 10.47 8.07 0.57
C LEU A 69 11.81 7.97 1.31
N ASN A 70 12.96 8.20 0.64
CA ASN A 70 14.27 8.23 1.28
C ASN A 70 14.39 9.35 2.32
N VAL A 71 13.81 10.53 2.05
CA VAL A 71 13.74 11.61 3.06
C VAL A 71 12.90 11.18 4.25
N ILE A 72 11.71 10.62 4.00
CA ILE A 72 10.83 10.12 5.07
C ILE A 72 11.51 9.03 5.88
N GLU A 73 12.21 8.10 5.24
CA GLU A 73 13.01 7.05 5.86
C GLU A 73 14.05 7.63 6.83
N THR A 74 14.83 8.63 6.40
CA THR A 74 15.82 9.31 7.22
C THR A 74 15.19 9.91 8.47
N TYR A 75 14.04 10.55 8.34
CA TYR A 75 13.32 11.14 9.46
C TYR A 75 12.72 10.09 10.40
N LEU A 76 12.11 9.05 9.87
CA LEU A 76 11.59 7.96 10.69
C LEU A 76 12.69 7.29 11.50
N PHE A 77 13.87 7.07 10.90
CA PHE A 77 15.03 6.53 11.59
C PHE A 77 15.53 7.48 12.70
N GLN A 78 15.67 8.78 12.40
CA GLN A 78 16.10 9.79 13.39
C GLN A 78 15.10 9.89 14.55
N TRP A 79 13.80 9.97 14.27
CA TRP A 79 12.78 10.05 15.31
C TRP A 79 12.73 8.79 16.16
N ASN A 80 12.98 7.62 15.57
CA ASN A 80 13.05 6.34 16.28
C ASN A 80 14.23 6.28 17.26
N LEU A 81 15.37 6.88 16.91
CA LEU A 81 16.54 6.94 17.82
C LEU A 81 16.32 7.82 19.06
N TYR A 82 15.49 8.86 18.96
CA TYR A 82 15.23 9.79 20.04
C TYR A 82 14.07 9.41 20.96
N ILE A 83 13.19 8.51 20.49
CA ILE A 83 12.01 8.08 21.24
C ILE A 83 12.22 6.62 21.64
N HIS A 84 12.53 6.37 22.91
CA HIS A 84 12.77 5.01 23.45
C HIS A 84 11.53 4.11 23.41
N GLU A 85 10.34 4.63 23.03
CA GLU A 85 9.05 3.90 22.94
C GLU A 85 8.28 4.33 21.69
N VAL A 86 8.82 4.01 20.50
CA VAL A 86 8.19 4.35 19.21
C VAL A 86 6.83 3.67 19.02
N ASP A 87 6.55 2.60 19.73
CA ASP A 87 5.25 1.92 19.65
C ASP A 87 4.09 2.76 20.20
N GLU A 88 4.38 3.83 20.96
CA GLU A 88 3.38 4.73 21.54
C GLU A 88 3.15 6.02 20.73
N ASP A 89 4.00 6.34 19.74
CA ASP A 89 3.82 7.56 18.94
C ASP A 89 2.76 7.39 17.86
N GLU A 90 1.52 7.74 18.20
CA GLU A 90 0.38 7.63 17.27
C GLU A 90 0.59 8.36 15.95
N GLU A 91 1.31 9.49 15.95
CA GLU A 91 1.49 10.32 14.76
C GLU A 91 2.47 9.68 13.78
N ILE A 92 3.57 9.09 14.29
CA ILE A 92 4.51 8.29 13.49
C ILE A 92 3.81 7.02 12.98
N ASN A 93 3.07 6.33 13.86
CA ASN A 93 2.32 5.14 13.46
C ASN A 93 1.26 5.44 12.38
N ARG A 94 0.63 6.61 12.40
CA ARG A 94 -0.26 7.06 11.32
C ARG A 94 0.49 7.27 10.01
N LEU A 95 1.68 7.87 10.02
CA LEU A 95 2.52 8.02 8.83
C LEU A 95 2.91 6.65 8.26
N ILE A 96 3.34 5.70 9.09
CA ILE A 96 3.71 4.34 8.68
C ILE A 96 2.49 3.61 8.07
N LYS A 97 1.29 3.75 8.65
CA LYS A 97 0.06 3.17 8.08
C LYS A 97 -0.23 3.74 6.67
N ILE A 98 0.02 5.03 6.46
CA ILE A 98 -0.16 5.64 5.13
C ILE A 98 0.84 5.07 4.13
N ILE A 99 2.10 4.89 4.54
CA ILE A 99 3.16 4.26 3.71
C ILE A 99 2.74 2.84 3.32
N ASN A 100 2.22 2.05 4.28
CA ASN A 100 1.75 0.69 4.01
C ASN A 100 0.57 0.64 3.01
N VAL A 101 -0.37 1.58 3.11
CA VAL A 101 -1.50 1.67 2.17
C VAL A 101 -1.04 2.06 0.75
N LEU A 102 0.10 2.76 0.63
CA LEU A 102 0.71 3.10 -0.66
C LEU A 102 1.53 1.94 -1.26
N GLY A 103 1.56 0.77 -0.62
CA GLY A 103 2.27 -0.40 -1.11
C GLY A 103 3.75 -0.46 -0.70
N TYR A 104 4.13 0.26 0.34
CA TYR A 104 5.48 0.22 0.92
C TYR A 104 5.44 -0.25 2.36
N GLU A 105 6.55 -0.77 2.87
CA GLU A 105 6.69 -1.24 4.25
C GLU A 105 7.91 -0.58 4.91
N TYR A 106 7.71 -0.02 6.11
CA TYR A 106 8.80 0.48 6.92
C TYR A 106 9.27 -0.60 7.89
N ASN A 107 10.53 -1.00 7.75
CA ASN A 107 11.18 -1.93 8.66
C ASN A 107 11.84 -1.16 9.81
N LYS A 108 11.34 -1.32 11.02
CA LYS A 108 11.83 -0.61 12.22
C LYS A 108 13.27 -0.98 12.58
N ASP A 109 13.69 -2.22 12.34
CA ASP A 109 15.03 -2.72 12.72
C ASP A 109 16.11 -2.16 11.79
N THR A 110 15.82 -2.04 10.51
CA THR A 110 16.75 -1.52 9.51
C THR A 110 16.57 -0.04 9.23
N GLY A 111 15.46 0.55 9.64
CA GLY A 111 15.08 1.92 9.34
C GLY A 111 14.71 2.15 7.87
N LYS A 112 14.48 1.10 7.08
CA LYS A 112 14.29 1.17 5.62
C LYS A 112 12.83 1.12 5.22
N ILE A 113 12.48 1.91 4.19
CA ILE A 113 11.22 1.82 3.48
C ILE A 113 11.46 1.04 2.19
N THR A 114 10.81 -0.12 2.06
CA THR A 114 10.88 -0.96 0.87
C THR A 114 9.52 -1.08 0.23
N LYS A 115 9.50 -1.23 -1.10
CA LYS A 115 8.26 -1.55 -1.80
C LYS A 115 7.76 -2.90 -1.29
N ASN A 116 6.51 -2.94 -0.88
CA ASN A 116 5.90 -4.18 -0.45
C ASN A 116 5.63 -5.03 -1.68
N GLU A 117 6.61 -5.83 -2.07
CA GLU A 117 6.49 -6.81 -3.15
C GLU A 117 5.68 -8.04 -2.68
N ARG A 118 4.61 -7.82 -1.92
CA ARG A 118 3.64 -8.89 -1.74
C ARG A 118 2.90 -9.10 -3.05
N GLU A 119 3.62 -9.66 -4.02
CA GLU A 119 2.99 -10.27 -5.15
C GLU A 119 2.04 -11.33 -4.61
N VAL A 120 0.76 -11.13 -4.84
CA VAL A 120 -0.21 -12.19 -4.59
C VAL A 120 0.16 -13.33 -5.54
N ASN A 121 0.80 -14.37 -5.01
CA ASN A 121 1.24 -15.50 -5.81
C ASN A 121 0.12 -16.54 -5.93
N LEU A 122 -0.57 -16.50 -7.03
CA LEU A 122 -1.64 -17.45 -7.37
C LEU A 122 -1.16 -18.60 -8.28
N SER A 123 0.16 -18.81 -8.40
CA SER A 123 0.75 -19.81 -9.30
C SER A 123 0.20 -21.22 -9.10
N THR A 124 0.00 -21.65 -7.85
CA THR A 124 -0.60 -22.95 -7.52
C THR A 124 -2.03 -23.06 -8.03
N ILE A 125 -2.85 -22.02 -7.80
CA ILE A 125 -4.24 -21.98 -8.25
C ILE A 125 -4.29 -21.97 -9.77
N LYS A 126 -3.43 -21.19 -10.44
CA LYS A 126 -3.32 -21.17 -11.90
C LYS A 126 -2.92 -22.53 -12.48
N SER A 127 -1.96 -23.21 -11.86
CA SER A 127 -1.53 -24.54 -12.28
C SER A 127 -2.66 -25.56 -12.19
N LEU A 128 -3.46 -25.50 -11.13
CA LEU A 128 -4.64 -26.35 -10.96
C LEU A 128 -5.73 -26.00 -11.99
N ALA A 129 -5.98 -24.71 -12.20
CA ALA A 129 -6.96 -24.25 -13.18
C ALA A 129 -6.60 -24.69 -14.60
N ILE A 130 -5.33 -24.67 -14.99
CA ILE A 130 -4.84 -25.22 -16.26
C ILE A 130 -5.07 -26.72 -16.32
N LYS A 131 -4.70 -27.45 -15.26
CA LYS A 131 -4.84 -28.92 -15.19
C LYS A 131 -6.29 -29.38 -15.37
N PHE A 132 -7.24 -28.61 -14.87
CA PHE A 132 -8.67 -28.93 -14.91
C PHE A 132 -9.45 -28.15 -15.98
N ASP A 133 -8.74 -27.41 -16.85
CA ASP A 133 -9.31 -26.62 -17.96
C ASP A 133 -10.35 -25.57 -17.48
N ILE A 134 -10.08 -24.93 -16.35
CA ILE A 134 -10.98 -23.93 -15.76
C ILE A 134 -10.52 -22.52 -16.18
N GLU A 135 -10.82 -22.13 -17.41
CA GLU A 135 -10.39 -20.85 -18.00
C GLU A 135 -10.85 -19.63 -17.18
N TYR A 136 -12.06 -19.69 -16.62
CA TYR A 136 -12.58 -18.61 -15.77
C TYR A 136 -11.68 -18.33 -14.56
N VAL A 137 -11.22 -19.37 -13.84
CA VAL A 137 -10.34 -19.25 -12.68
C VAL A 137 -9.01 -18.62 -13.08
N LEU A 138 -8.46 -18.98 -14.24
CA LEU A 138 -7.23 -18.37 -14.78
C LEU A 138 -7.40 -16.87 -15.03
N LYS A 139 -8.51 -16.48 -15.63
CA LYS A 139 -8.81 -15.07 -15.90
C LYS A 139 -8.93 -14.26 -14.61
N GLU A 140 -9.63 -14.78 -13.62
CA GLU A 140 -9.80 -14.10 -12.33
C GLU A 140 -8.47 -14.05 -11.53
N CYS A 141 -7.65 -15.09 -11.54
CA CYS A 141 -6.32 -15.07 -10.95
C CYS A 141 -5.46 -13.94 -11.53
N ASN A 142 -5.42 -13.80 -12.86
CA ASN A 142 -4.66 -12.74 -13.52
C ASN A 142 -5.20 -11.34 -13.16
N ARG A 143 -6.52 -11.22 -13.02
CA ARG A 143 -7.16 -9.97 -12.59
C ARG A 143 -6.79 -9.62 -11.16
N ILE A 144 -6.91 -10.56 -10.22
CA ILE A 144 -6.59 -10.37 -8.81
C ILE A 144 -5.13 -9.96 -8.63
N GLU A 145 -4.18 -10.61 -9.30
CA GLU A 145 -2.75 -10.26 -9.22
C GLU A 145 -2.49 -8.83 -9.71
N LYS A 146 -3.15 -8.43 -10.79
CA LYS A 146 -3.03 -7.06 -11.32
C LYS A 146 -3.65 -6.03 -10.38
N GLU A 147 -4.85 -6.30 -9.86
CA GLU A 147 -5.62 -5.39 -9.02
C GLU A 147 -5.04 -5.30 -7.61
N ALA A 148 -4.41 -6.35 -7.08
CA ALA A 148 -3.84 -6.38 -5.74
C ALA A 148 -2.85 -5.23 -5.47
N LEU A 149 -2.15 -4.76 -6.50
CA LEU A 149 -1.18 -3.66 -6.41
C LEU A 149 -1.81 -2.29 -6.68
N THR A 150 -2.88 -2.22 -7.49
CA THR A 150 -3.47 -0.96 -7.97
C THR A 150 -4.76 -0.61 -7.25
N ASP A 151 -5.59 -1.59 -6.95
CA ASP A 151 -6.88 -1.46 -6.27
C ASP A 151 -7.14 -2.69 -5.39
N PRO A 152 -6.66 -2.71 -4.13
CA PRO A 152 -6.83 -3.85 -3.23
C PRO A 152 -8.29 -4.18 -2.90
N GLU A 153 -9.21 -3.19 -2.94
CA GLU A 153 -10.63 -3.42 -2.67
C GLU A 153 -11.27 -4.22 -3.82
N ASP A 154 -10.94 -3.86 -5.07
CA ASP A 154 -11.37 -4.60 -6.24
C ASP A 154 -10.73 -5.99 -6.30
N ALA A 155 -9.47 -6.15 -5.91
CA ALA A 155 -8.81 -7.45 -5.81
C ALA A 155 -9.52 -8.39 -4.82
N ILE A 156 -9.92 -7.88 -3.64
CA ILE A 156 -10.68 -8.65 -2.65
C ILE A 156 -12.06 -9.05 -3.21
N THR A 157 -12.72 -8.12 -3.90
CA THR A 157 -14.04 -8.38 -4.51
C THR A 157 -13.94 -9.45 -5.61
N SER A 158 -12.92 -9.36 -6.46
CA SER A 158 -12.62 -10.34 -7.50
C SER A 158 -12.28 -11.71 -6.90
N ALA A 159 -11.46 -11.77 -5.85
CA ALA A 159 -11.12 -13.00 -5.15
C ALA A 159 -12.37 -13.66 -4.54
N LYS A 160 -13.24 -12.88 -3.89
CA LYS A 160 -14.51 -13.38 -3.35
C LYS A 160 -15.40 -13.97 -4.43
N SER A 161 -15.56 -13.26 -5.56
CA SER A 161 -16.37 -13.71 -6.70
C SER A 161 -15.81 -14.99 -7.33
N MET A 162 -14.49 -15.10 -7.44
CA MET A 162 -13.82 -16.31 -7.93
C MET A 162 -14.10 -17.51 -7.05
N VAL A 163 -13.95 -17.37 -5.73
CA VAL A 163 -14.22 -18.46 -4.76
C VAL A 163 -15.70 -18.84 -4.81
N GLU A 164 -16.61 -17.89 -4.85
CA GLU A 164 -18.05 -18.14 -4.91
C GLU A 164 -18.43 -18.92 -6.16
N SER A 165 -17.93 -18.51 -7.33
CA SER A 165 -18.18 -19.20 -8.60
C SER A 165 -17.59 -20.60 -8.62
N THR A 166 -16.40 -20.79 -8.06
CA THR A 166 -15.77 -22.12 -7.95
C THR A 166 -16.60 -23.06 -7.08
N LEU A 167 -17.08 -22.59 -5.91
CA LEU A 167 -17.94 -23.39 -5.03
C LEU A 167 -19.26 -23.77 -5.70
N LYS A 168 -19.90 -22.84 -6.42
CA LYS A 168 -21.10 -23.10 -7.20
C LYS A 168 -20.86 -24.16 -8.29
N HIS A 169 -19.73 -24.05 -9.00
CA HIS A 169 -19.36 -25.03 -10.02
C HIS A 169 -19.15 -26.42 -9.44
N ILE A 170 -18.51 -26.56 -8.29
CA ILE A 170 -18.37 -27.83 -7.58
C ILE A 170 -19.73 -28.41 -7.22
N LEU A 171 -20.63 -27.61 -6.63
CA LEU A 171 -21.98 -28.08 -6.26
C LEU A 171 -22.79 -28.52 -7.48
N ASP A 172 -22.70 -27.77 -8.59
CA ASP A 172 -23.34 -28.14 -9.84
C ASP A 172 -22.80 -29.50 -10.38
N SER A 173 -21.48 -29.70 -10.30
CA SER A 173 -20.86 -30.96 -10.73
C SER A 173 -21.26 -32.16 -9.88
N GLU A 174 -21.51 -31.93 -8.59
CA GLU A 174 -22.02 -32.96 -7.66
C GLU A 174 -23.55 -33.12 -7.70
N GLY A 175 -24.27 -32.32 -8.51
CA GLY A 175 -25.72 -32.33 -8.60
C GLY A 175 -26.45 -31.75 -7.39
N GLU A 176 -25.75 -31.01 -6.55
CA GLU A 176 -26.27 -30.40 -5.35
C GLU A 176 -26.96 -29.06 -5.63
N LYS A 177 -28.15 -28.86 -5.01
CA LYS A 177 -28.93 -27.63 -5.20
C LYS A 177 -28.44 -26.52 -4.26
N PHE A 178 -28.25 -25.32 -4.80
CA PHE A 178 -27.95 -24.11 -4.03
C PHE A 178 -28.81 -22.93 -4.50
N ASN A 179 -28.94 -21.91 -3.64
CA ASN A 179 -29.61 -20.67 -3.98
C ASN A 179 -28.57 -19.68 -4.55
N ASN A 180 -28.93 -18.94 -5.62
CA ASN A 180 -28.06 -17.93 -6.21
C ASN A 180 -27.65 -16.82 -5.23
N ASN A 181 -28.46 -16.55 -4.20
CA ASN A 181 -28.19 -15.57 -3.15
C ASN A 181 -27.59 -16.20 -1.88
N GLU A 182 -27.10 -17.44 -1.97
CA GLU A 182 -26.49 -18.11 -0.82
C GLU A 182 -25.15 -17.47 -0.44
N THR A 183 -24.90 -17.34 0.87
CA THR A 183 -23.62 -16.75 1.33
C THR A 183 -22.46 -17.67 1.01
N LEU A 184 -21.26 -17.09 0.81
CA LEU A 184 -20.00 -17.84 0.59
C LEU A 184 -19.80 -18.93 1.65
N ARG A 185 -20.08 -18.63 2.92
CA ARG A 185 -20.00 -19.60 4.02
C ARG A 185 -21.04 -20.74 3.87
N GLY A 186 -22.21 -20.44 3.33
CA GLY A 186 -23.24 -21.42 3.05
C GLY A 186 -22.82 -22.38 1.95
N LEU A 187 -22.34 -21.85 0.83
CA LEU A 187 -21.81 -22.63 -0.29
C LEU A 187 -20.66 -23.52 0.16
N TYR A 188 -19.67 -22.99 0.90
CA TYR A 188 -18.55 -23.76 1.41
C TYR A 188 -18.97 -24.93 2.29
N LYS A 189 -19.94 -24.72 3.20
CA LYS A 189 -20.48 -25.80 4.05
C LYS A 189 -21.17 -26.90 3.25
N LYS A 190 -21.80 -26.56 2.14
CA LYS A 190 -22.43 -27.56 1.26
C LYS A 190 -21.39 -28.38 0.52
N VAL A 191 -20.38 -27.72 -0.05
CA VAL A 191 -19.25 -28.42 -0.72
C VAL A 191 -18.57 -29.42 0.20
N ILE A 192 -18.26 -29.03 1.47
CA ILE A 192 -17.65 -29.98 2.43
C ILE A 192 -18.54 -31.20 2.74
N LYS A 193 -19.85 -31.07 2.58
CA LYS A 193 -20.77 -32.18 2.84
C LYS A 193 -21.01 -33.09 1.62
N SER A 194 -20.75 -32.55 0.41
CA SER A 194 -20.96 -33.28 -0.85
C SER A 194 -19.72 -34.03 -1.33
N VAL A 195 -18.54 -33.66 -0.83
CA VAL A 195 -17.24 -34.31 -1.08
C VAL A 195 -16.85 -35.19 0.12
#